data_48d5fdbbadd3e2ea66291a1b43621640
#
_entry.id   48d5fdbbadd3e2ea66291a1b43621640
#
_cell.length_a   1.000
_cell.length_b   1.000
_cell.length_c   1.000
_cell.angle_alpha   90.00
_cell.angle_beta   90.00
_cell.angle_gamma   90.00
#
_symmetry.space_group_name_H-M   'P 1'
#
loop_
_entity.id
_entity.type
_entity.pdbx_description
1 polymer ?
#
loop_
_entity_poly.entity_id
_entity_poly.type
_entity_poly.pdbx_seq_one_letter_code
_entity_poly.pdbx_strand_id
1 'polypeptide(L)'
;MNTKVSTAEKAVLYMFLTVLAFVALFPILYIAVSSFKSNSEILAHPEWILPREFTFDNYIQVWKSDYFDFKRMTFNSLVYTLVCVAINIFVSCGAAYSFVRGQFRLKKVIFVMFSSIMFVSMGGVTIYPMFDVLNAINLNRGLYGLMVVKLFTVPIINIYLVKGYIQSLPYEIEEAATIDGCSFTSIFFRIIMPLIKPIVATVAILSFQGSWNEYLLPTIFTQSVPAQRTLIVGIVALKSSGEAASSWNLMLAGSTLTVLPILIAYMIGNRYFISGLASGAVKG
;
A
#
# COMPACT_ATOMS: atom_id res chain seq x y z
N MET A 1 -25.40 25.55 16.79
CA MET A 1 -26.76 24.95 16.61
C MET A 1 -26.60 23.44 16.70
N ASN A 2 -26.89 22.86 17.89
CA ASN A 2 -26.93 21.39 18.05
C ASN A 2 -28.34 20.92 17.61
N THR A 3 -28.53 20.66 16.33
CA THR A 3 -29.68 19.93 15.83
C THR A 3 -29.61 18.51 16.33
N LYS A 4 -30.39 18.17 17.35
CA LYS A 4 -30.56 16.77 17.80
C LYS A 4 -31.15 15.99 16.62
N VAL A 5 -30.33 15.22 15.91
CA VAL A 5 -30.77 14.31 14.85
C VAL A 5 -31.87 13.41 15.42
N SER A 6 -33.03 13.34 14.80
CA SER A 6 -34.17 12.54 15.27
C SER A 6 -33.82 11.04 15.22
N THR A 7 -34.50 10.24 16.03
CA THR A 7 -34.29 8.78 16.05
C THR A 7 -34.58 8.14 14.68
N ALA A 8 -35.56 8.68 13.95
CA ALA A 8 -35.90 8.21 12.61
C ALA A 8 -34.79 8.54 11.60
N GLU A 9 -34.21 9.75 11.64
CA GLU A 9 -33.07 10.12 10.78
C GLU A 9 -31.84 9.26 11.07
N LYS A 10 -31.56 8.93 12.33
CA LYS A 10 -30.50 7.99 12.70
C LYS A 10 -30.76 6.59 12.15
N ALA A 11 -31.99 6.08 12.25
CA ALA A 11 -32.36 4.78 11.72
C ALA A 11 -32.15 4.70 10.20
N VAL A 12 -32.59 5.72 9.46
CA VAL A 12 -32.40 5.82 8.01
C VAL A 12 -30.91 5.88 7.67
N LEU A 13 -30.12 6.67 8.40
CA LEU A 13 -28.67 6.78 8.20
C LEU A 13 -27.97 5.43 8.44
N TYR A 14 -28.28 4.74 9.54
CA TYR A 14 -27.69 3.42 9.82
C TYR A 14 -28.09 2.37 8.80
N MET A 15 -29.35 2.36 8.37
CA MET A 15 -29.82 1.47 7.31
C MET A 15 -29.03 1.71 6.01
N PHE A 16 -28.89 2.97 5.58
CA PHE A 16 -28.12 3.34 4.40
C PHE A 16 -26.66 2.91 4.51
N LEU A 17 -26.00 3.20 5.66
CA LEU A 17 -24.61 2.81 5.90
C LEU A 17 -24.43 1.27 5.91
N THR A 18 -25.40 0.53 6.46
CA THR A 18 -25.37 -0.94 6.47
C THR A 18 -25.46 -1.51 5.06
N VAL A 19 -26.37 -0.99 4.23
CA VAL A 19 -26.50 -1.40 2.82
C VAL A 19 -25.22 -1.08 2.06
N LEU A 20 -24.67 0.12 2.23
CA LEU A 20 -23.40 0.52 1.59
C LEU A 20 -22.25 -0.38 2.01
N ALA A 21 -22.14 -0.70 3.31
CA ALA A 21 -21.12 -1.61 3.84
C ALA A 21 -21.28 -3.02 3.25
N PHE A 22 -22.50 -3.54 3.14
CA PHE A 22 -22.79 -4.83 2.55
C PHE A 22 -22.36 -4.87 1.08
N VAL A 23 -22.75 -3.87 0.28
CA VAL A 23 -22.36 -3.76 -1.14
C VAL A 23 -20.83 -3.68 -1.30
N ALA A 24 -20.15 -2.92 -0.45
CA ALA A 24 -18.69 -2.78 -0.49
C ALA A 24 -17.95 -4.07 -0.09
N LEU A 25 -18.48 -4.80 0.89
CA LEU A 25 -17.86 -6.04 1.38
C LEU A 25 -18.23 -7.27 0.55
N PHE A 26 -19.35 -7.22 -0.22
CA PHE A 26 -19.86 -8.36 -0.96
C PHE A 26 -18.81 -9.02 -1.89
N PRO A 27 -18.04 -8.27 -2.72
CA PRO A 27 -17.03 -8.90 -3.58
C PRO A 27 -15.95 -9.64 -2.78
N ILE A 28 -15.52 -9.10 -1.65
CA ILE A 28 -14.50 -9.71 -0.79
C ILE A 28 -15.07 -10.98 -0.15
N LEU A 29 -16.27 -10.91 0.38
CA LEU A 29 -16.96 -12.06 0.97
C LEU A 29 -17.23 -13.15 -0.08
N TYR A 30 -17.63 -12.75 -1.30
CA TYR A 30 -17.84 -13.70 -2.40
C TYR A 30 -16.56 -14.44 -2.76
N ILE A 31 -15.40 -13.75 -2.89
CA ILE A 31 -14.11 -14.38 -3.14
C ILE A 31 -13.76 -15.33 -2.00
N ALA A 32 -13.91 -14.90 -0.75
CA ALA A 32 -13.60 -15.70 0.43
C ALA A 32 -14.48 -16.95 0.54
N VAL A 33 -15.78 -16.84 0.28
CA VAL A 33 -16.71 -17.98 0.31
C VAL A 33 -16.46 -18.91 -0.88
N SER A 34 -16.26 -18.35 -2.09
CA SER A 34 -16.00 -19.13 -3.30
C SER A 34 -14.65 -19.85 -3.28
N SER A 35 -13.70 -19.41 -2.43
CA SER A 35 -12.41 -20.10 -2.24
C SER A 35 -12.55 -21.49 -1.61
N PHE A 36 -13.69 -21.81 -1.01
CA PHE A 36 -14.01 -23.14 -0.45
C PHE A 36 -14.75 -24.05 -1.42
N LYS A 37 -15.07 -23.59 -2.64
CA LYS A 37 -15.75 -24.39 -3.67
C LYS A 37 -14.75 -25.24 -4.47
N SER A 38 -15.24 -26.37 -5.00
CA SER A 38 -14.50 -27.11 -6.02
C SER A 38 -14.42 -26.31 -7.33
N ASN A 39 -13.42 -26.59 -8.15
CA ASN A 39 -13.28 -25.91 -9.44
C ASN A 39 -14.46 -26.22 -10.39
N SER A 40 -15.00 -27.45 -10.36
CA SER A 40 -16.19 -27.86 -11.10
C SER A 40 -17.42 -27.06 -10.68
N GLU A 41 -17.63 -26.83 -9.40
CA GLU A 41 -18.74 -26.03 -8.89
C GLU A 41 -18.64 -24.57 -9.32
N ILE A 42 -17.45 -23.96 -9.28
CA ILE A 42 -17.22 -22.58 -9.71
C ILE A 42 -17.56 -22.40 -11.20
N LEU A 43 -17.19 -23.37 -12.03
CA LEU A 43 -17.40 -23.29 -13.48
C LEU A 43 -18.84 -23.66 -13.92
N ALA A 44 -19.43 -24.64 -13.23
CA ALA A 44 -20.77 -25.12 -13.61
C ALA A 44 -21.90 -24.25 -13.03
N HIS A 45 -21.66 -23.65 -11.84
CA HIS A 45 -22.69 -22.93 -11.10
C HIS A 45 -22.11 -21.62 -10.51
N PRO A 46 -21.68 -20.67 -11.35
CA PRO A 46 -21.14 -19.39 -10.91
C PRO A 46 -22.15 -18.53 -10.13
N GLU A 47 -23.46 -18.76 -10.34
CA GLU A 47 -24.56 -18.06 -9.68
C GLU A 47 -24.75 -18.44 -8.21
N TRP A 48 -24.22 -19.59 -7.78
CA TRP A 48 -24.33 -19.98 -6.37
C TRP A 48 -23.37 -19.17 -5.51
N ILE A 49 -23.88 -18.56 -4.46
CA ILE A 49 -23.04 -17.78 -3.53
C ILE A 49 -22.34 -18.73 -2.55
N LEU A 50 -23.09 -19.69 -1.96
CA LEU A 50 -22.56 -20.61 -0.97
C LEU A 50 -22.09 -21.92 -1.64
N PRO A 51 -20.98 -22.52 -1.17
CA PRO A 51 -20.55 -23.84 -1.64
C PRO A 51 -21.54 -24.92 -1.19
N ARG A 52 -21.79 -25.90 -2.03
CA ARG A 52 -22.54 -27.12 -1.64
C ARG A 52 -21.70 -28.00 -0.72
N GLU A 53 -20.43 -28.13 -1.08
CA GLU A 53 -19.46 -28.89 -0.28
C GLU A 53 -18.29 -27.96 0.09
N PHE A 54 -18.10 -27.73 1.39
CA PHE A 54 -16.96 -26.95 1.88
C PHE A 54 -15.69 -27.79 1.80
N THR A 55 -14.69 -27.33 1.04
CA THR A 55 -13.38 -27.97 1.00
C THR A 55 -12.26 -27.01 1.37
N PHE A 56 -11.32 -27.49 2.17
CA PHE A 56 -10.05 -26.81 2.47
C PHE A 56 -8.91 -27.21 1.53
N ASP A 57 -9.17 -28.15 0.62
CA ASP A 57 -8.16 -28.72 -0.28
C ASP A 57 -7.51 -27.63 -1.16
N ASN A 58 -8.28 -26.61 -1.55
CA ASN A 58 -7.77 -25.47 -2.31
C ASN A 58 -6.61 -24.78 -1.61
N TYR A 59 -6.71 -24.55 -0.30
CA TYR A 59 -5.68 -23.93 0.52
C TYR A 59 -4.47 -24.86 0.68
N ILE A 60 -4.70 -26.15 0.85
CA ILE A 60 -3.63 -27.16 0.93
C ILE A 60 -2.88 -27.22 -0.42
N GLN A 61 -3.62 -27.20 -1.55
CA GLN A 61 -3.03 -27.20 -2.87
C GLN A 61 -2.23 -25.91 -3.14
N VAL A 62 -2.75 -24.73 -2.82
CA VAL A 62 -2.00 -23.46 -2.91
C VAL A 62 -0.70 -23.53 -2.12
N TRP A 63 -0.72 -24.13 -0.93
CA TRP A 63 0.47 -24.24 -0.06
C TRP A 63 1.50 -25.27 -0.52
N LYS A 64 1.05 -26.34 -1.19
CA LYS A 64 1.87 -27.49 -1.63
C LYS A 64 2.17 -27.48 -3.13
N SER A 65 1.65 -26.53 -3.89
CA SER A 65 1.79 -26.50 -5.35
C SER A 65 3.25 -26.38 -5.77
N ASP A 66 3.69 -27.28 -6.65
CA ASP A 66 5.01 -27.22 -7.28
C ASP A 66 5.08 -26.11 -8.36
N TYR A 67 3.94 -25.73 -8.92
CA TYR A 67 3.84 -24.67 -9.94
C TYR A 67 3.77 -23.27 -9.33
N PHE A 68 3.40 -23.18 -8.05
CA PHE A 68 3.12 -21.94 -7.35
C PHE A 68 3.77 -21.96 -5.96
N ASP A 69 5.01 -21.49 -5.87
CA ASP A 69 5.72 -21.39 -4.60
C ASP A 69 5.15 -20.24 -3.74
N PHE A 70 4.00 -20.51 -3.12
CA PHE A 70 3.27 -19.56 -2.28
C PHE A 70 4.15 -18.98 -1.16
N LYS A 71 4.96 -19.82 -0.53
CA LYS A 71 5.82 -19.39 0.59
C LYS A 71 6.85 -18.38 0.13
N ARG A 72 7.53 -18.67 -0.97
CA ARG A 72 8.57 -17.81 -1.54
C ARG A 72 7.98 -16.51 -2.06
N MET A 73 6.85 -16.56 -2.77
CA MET A 73 6.17 -15.38 -3.29
C MET A 73 5.63 -14.49 -2.17
N THR A 74 5.11 -15.07 -1.08
CA THR A 74 4.71 -14.33 0.13
C THR A 74 5.92 -13.65 0.78
N PHE A 75 7.03 -14.37 0.93
CA PHE A 75 8.27 -13.80 1.45
C PHE A 75 8.80 -12.66 0.57
N ASN A 76 8.82 -12.84 -0.75
CA ASN A 76 9.21 -11.80 -1.71
C ASN A 76 8.32 -10.55 -1.57
N SER A 77 6.99 -10.75 -1.47
CA SER A 77 6.05 -9.65 -1.26
C SER A 77 6.30 -8.91 0.05
N LEU A 78 6.53 -9.64 1.15
CA LEU A 78 6.81 -9.03 2.44
C LEU A 78 8.11 -8.22 2.40
N VAL A 79 9.20 -8.80 1.89
CA VAL A 79 10.50 -8.10 1.78
C VAL A 79 10.36 -6.87 0.90
N TYR A 80 9.78 -7.02 -0.30
CA TYR A 80 9.56 -5.91 -1.22
C TYR A 80 8.75 -4.79 -0.57
N THR A 81 7.61 -5.13 0.02
CA THR A 81 6.71 -4.16 0.65
C THR A 81 7.37 -3.45 1.83
N LEU A 82 8.02 -4.19 2.74
CA LEU A 82 8.66 -3.59 3.91
C LEU A 82 9.82 -2.65 3.53
N VAL A 83 10.62 -3.03 2.54
CA VAL A 83 11.70 -2.18 2.01
C VAL A 83 11.10 -0.92 1.38
N CYS A 84 10.06 -1.04 0.54
CA CYS A 84 9.38 0.11 -0.06
C CYS A 84 8.76 1.03 0.99
N VAL A 85 8.15 0.48 2.04
CA VAL A 85 7.59 1.26 3.17
C VAL A 85 8.69 2.04 3.88
N ALA A 86 9.81 1.40 4.22
CA ALA A 86 10.93 2.05 4.90
C ALA A 86 11.50 3.20 4.05
N ILE A 87 11.73 2.96 2.77
CA ILE A 87 12.19 3.98 1.81
C ILE A 87 11.20 5.14 1.74
N ASN A 88 9.90 4.82 1.61
CA ASN A 88 8.85 5.83 1.47
C ASN A 88 8.74 6.73 2.71
N ILE A 89 8.81 6.14 3.91
CA ILE A 89 8.84 6.90 5.16
C ILE A 89 10.07 7.83 5.19
N PHE A 90 11.26 7.28 4.91
CA PHE A 90 12.51 8.04 4.95
C PHE A 90 12.47 9.23 3.98
N VAL A 91 12.11 8.99 2.73
CA VAL A 91 12.03 10.02 1.69
C VAL A 91 10.94 11.05 2.01
N SER A 92 9.74 10.59 2.42
CA SER A 92 8.62 11.50 2.69
C SER A 92 8.88 12.39 3.92
N CYS A 93 9.38 11.83 5.01
CA CYS A 93 9.63 12.59 6.23
C CYS A 93 10.81 13.55 6.04
N GLY A 94 11.90 13.11 5.42
CA GLY A 94 13.07 13.95 5.16
C GLY A 94 12.75 15.09 4.20
N ALA A 95 12.06 14.81 3.10
CA ALA A 95 11.63 15.84 2.15
C ALA A 95 10.64 16.82 2.79
N ALA A 96 9.63 16.32 3.52
CA ALA A 96 8.64 17.17 4.18
C ALA A 96 9.30 18.11 5.20
N TYR A 97 10.20 17.60 6.03
CA TYR A 97 10.93 18.42 7.00
C TYR A 97 11.79 19.48 6.31
N SER A 98 12.52 19.10 5.26
CA SER A 98 13.31 20.04 4.47
C SER A 98 12.44 21.11 3.80
N PHE A 99 11.27 20.76 3.30
CA PHE A 99 10.33 21.73 2.73
C PHE A 99 9.60 22.59 3.77
N VAL A 100 9.51 22.20 5.01
CA VAL A 100 8.89 23.04 6.05
C VAL A 100 9.95 23.95 6.69
N ARG A 101 11.04 23.38 7.18
CA ARG A 101 12.03 24.04 8.02
C ARG A 101 13.32 24.43 7.30
N GLY A 102 13.70 23.71 6.25
CA GLY A 102 14.92 24.01 5.49
C GLY A 102 14.88 25.37 4.80
N GLN A 103 16.03 26.05 4.77
CA GLN A 103 16.23 27.32 4.10
C GLN A 103 17.16 27.11 2.89
N PHE A 104 16.59 26.97 1.70
CA PHE A 104 17.36 26.81 0.47
C PHE A 104 16.73 27.57 -0.70
N ARG A 105 17.58 27.96 -1.65
CA ARG A 105 17.14 28.66 -2.87
C ARG A 105 16.21 27.73 -3.68
N LEU A 106 15.24 28.32 -4.36
CA LEU A 106 14.27 27.60 -5.21
C LEU A 106 13.33 26.63 -4.48
N LYS A 107 13.28 26.62 -3.13
CA LYS A 107 12.40 25.78 -2.34
C LYS A 107 10.96 25.73 -2.86
N LYS A 108 10.37 26.91 -3.15
CA LYS A 108 9.01 27.03 -3.68
C LYS A 108 8.89 26.43 -5.08
N VAL A 109 9.85 26.69 -5.96
CA VAL A 109 9.86 26.21 -7.34
C VAL A 109 9.95 24.67 -7.36
N ILE A 110 10.90 24.10 -6.62
CA ILE A 110 11.08 22.66 -6.53
C ILE A 110 9.82 22.00 -5.97
N PHE A 111 9.20 22.58 -4.92
CA PHE A 111 7.98 22.05 -4.36
C PHE A 111 6.80 22.08 -5.35
N VAL A 112 6.66 23.18 -6.11
CA VAL A 112 5.63 23.30 -7.17
C VAL A 112 5.88 22.29 -8.27
N MET A 113 7.13 22.12 -8.74
CA MET A 113 7.48 21.10 -9.74
C MET A 113 7.11 19.70 -9.29
N PHE A 114 7.46 19.31 -8.06
CA PHE A 114 7.09 18.01 -7.51
C PHE A 114 5.57 17.86 -7.37
N SER A 115 4.88 18.92 -6.95
CA SER A 115 3.42 18.92 -6.84
C SER A 115 2.73 18.77 -8.21
N SER A 116 3.31 19.32 -9.26
CA SER A 116 2.78 19.20 -10.61
C SER A 116 2.75 17.75 -11.12
N ILE A 117 3.66 16.89 -10.63
CA ILE A 117 3.68 15.46 -10.95
C ILE A 117 2.38 14.76 -10.52
N MET A 118 1.69 15.25 -9.48
CA MET A 118 0.40 14.67 -9.07
C MET A 118 -0.68 14.79 -10.16
N PHE A 119 -0.60 15.81 -11.01
CA PHE A 119 -1.59 16.10 -12.03
C PHE A 119 -1.22 15.50 -13.40
N VAL A 120 0.02 15.06 -13.55
CA VAL A 120 0.55 14.48 -14.79
C VAL A 120 0.74 12.97 -14.60
N SER A 121 -0.27 12.20 -14.96
CA SER A 121 -0.14 10.74 -14.98
C SER A 121 0.56 10.30 -16.26
N MET A 122 1.83 9.98 -16.16
CA MET A 122 2.58 9.41 -17.31
C MET A 122 2.28 7.92 -17.53
N GLY A 123 1.54 7.27 -16.60
CA GLY A 123 1.12 5.87 -16.73
C GLY A 123 2.26 4.93 -17.10
N GLY A 124 2.01 4.03 -18.03
CA GLY A 124 2.99 3.04 -18.49
C GLY A 124 4.15 3.59 -19.32
N VAL A 125 4.09 4.85 -19.78
CA VAL A 125 5.15 5.45 -20.63
C VAL A 125 6.48 5.54 -19.88
N THR A 126 6.46 5.67 -18.55
CA THR A 126 7.67 5.73 -17.72
C THR A 126 8.39 4.39 -17.57
N ILE A 127 7.74 3.27 -17.90
CA ILE A 127 8.29 1.92 -17.69
C ILE A 127 9.52 1.69 -18.57
N TYR A 128 9.44 2.10 -19.84
CA TYR A 128 10.54 1.87 -20.78
C TYR A 128 11.82 2.64 -20.37
N PRO A 129 11.79 3.97 -20.15
CA PRO A 129 12.96 4.69 -19.66
C PRO A 129 13.50 4.15 -18.33
N MET A 130 12.62 3.73 -17.42
CA MET A 130 13.03 3.13 -16.15
C MET A 130 13.76 1.81 -16.39
N PHE A 131 13.27 0.97 -17.30
CA PHE A 131 13.92 -0.28 -17.68
C PHE A 131 15.31 -0.04 -18.28
N ASP A 132 15.45 0.94 -19.17
CA ASP A 132 16.72 1.31 -19.78
C ASP A 132 17.75 1.79 -18.75
N VAL A 133 17.35 2.68 -17.84
CA VAL A 133 18.24 3.14 -16.75
C VAL A 133 18.70 1.96 -15.89
N LEU A 134 17.77 1.07 -15.49
CA LEU A 134 18.11 -0.10 -14.69
C LEU A 134 18.97 -1.11 -15.46
N ASN A 135 18.76 -1.22 -16.78
CA ASN A 135 19.59 -2.06 -17.64
C ASN A 135 21.02 -1.55 -17.69
N ALA A 136 21.23 -0.25 -17.81
CA ALA A 136 22.55 0.38 -17.83
C ALA A 136 23.38 0.10 -16.56
N ILE A 137 22.72 -0.15 -15.41
CA ILE A 137 23.34 -0.49 -14.13
C ILE A 137 23.20 -1.96 -13.75
N ASN A 138 22.77 -2.82 -14.68
CA ASN A 138 22.56 -4.26 -14.50
C ASN A 138 21.55 -4.63 -13.37
N LEU A 139 20.56 -3.76 -13.11
CA LEU A 139 19.50 -3.97 -12.14
C LEU A 139 18.10 -4.13 -12.77
N ASN A 140 18.04 -4.41 -14.07
CA ASN A 140 16.77 -4.57 -14.82
C ASN A 140 16.06 -5.90 -14.59
N ARG A 141 16.56 -6.76 -13.73
CA ARG A 141 16.01 -8.09 -13.46
C ARG A 141 15.67 -8.27 -11.98
N GLY A 142 14.43 -8.68 -11.73
CA GLY A 142 13.94 -8.98 -10.39
C GLY A 142 13.52 -7.75 -9.56
N LEU A 143 13.21 -7.99 -8.28
CA LEU A 143 12.66 -6.97 -7.37
C LEU A 143 13.70 -5.94 -6.88
N TYR A 144 14.98 -6.29 -6.87
CA TYR A 144 16.02 -5.41 -6.32
C TYR A 144 16.12 -4.08 -7.07
N GLY A 145 16.06 -4.11 -8.40
CA GLY A 145 16.05 -2.89 -9.20
C GLY A 145 14.88 -1.98 -8.89
N LEU A 146 13.70 -2.57 -8.69
CA LEU A 146 12.50 -1.80 -8.29
C LEU A 146 12.66 -1.17 -6.91
N MET A 147 13.27 -1.86 -5.96
CA MET A 147 13.56 -1.29 -4.63
C MET A 147 14.50 -0.08 -4.74
N VAL A 148 15.51 -0.17 -5.60
CA VAL A 148 16.43 0.97 -5.86
C VAL A 148 15.69 2.15 -6.49
N VAL A 149 14.80 1.91 -7.46
CA VAL A 149 13.99 2.97 -8.07
C VAL A 149 13.14 3.70 -7.04
N LYS A 150 12.62 3.01 -6.03
CA LYS A 150 11.80 3.64 -4.97
C LYS A 150 12.57 4.71 -4.18
N LEU A 151 13.91 4.63 -4.07
CA LEU A 151 14.73 5.68 -3.45
C LEU A 151 14.69 7.01 -4.24
N PHE A 152 14.51 6.93 -5.55
CA PHE A 152 14.50 8.08 -6.45
C PHE A 152 13.07 8.50 -6.85
N THR A 153 12.07 7.77 -6.38
CA THR A 153 10.66 8.13 -6.61
C THR A 153 10.22 9.17 -5.58
N VAL A 154 9.55 10.22 -6.04
CA VAL A 154 9.01 11.27 -5.16
C VAL A 154 7.59 10.92 -4.72
N PRO A 155 7.36 10.46 -3.47
CA PRO A 155 6.04 10.12 -2.96
C PRO A 155 5.28 11.38 -2.52
N ILE A 156 4.89 12.20 -3.48
CA ILE A 156 4.42 13.57 -3.24
C ILE A 156 3.21 13.63 -2.30
N ILE A 157 2.26 12.68 -2.41
CA ILE A 157 1.08 12.60 -1.53
C ILE A 157 1.52 12.43 -0.07
N ASN A 158 2.46 11.51 0.18
CA ASN A 158 2.99 11.27 1.52
C ASN A 158 3.79 12.46 2.05
N ILE A 159 4.55 13.13 1.16
CA ILE A 159 5.27 14.38 1.51
C ILE A 159 4.26 15.46 1.94
N TYR A 160 3.14 15.61 1.23
CA TYR A 160 2.08 16.56 1.59
C TYR A 160 1.46 16.26 2.95
N LEU A 161 1.15 14.98 3.23
CA LEU A 161 0.59 14.56 4.52
C LEU A 161 1.55 14.90 5.67
N VAL A 162 2.81 14.48 5.54
CA VAL A 162 3.83 14.74 6.57
C VAL A 162 4.10 16.23 6.71
N LYS A 163 4.19 16.97 5.58
CA LYS A 163 4.40 18.43 5.58
C LYS A 163 3.29 19.15 6.34
N GLY A 164 2.02 18.81 6.09
CA GLY A 164 0.89 19.39 6.81
C GLY A 164 0.96 19.14 8.31
N TYR A 165 1.36 17.94 8.70
CA TYR A 165 1.51 17.59 10.11
C TYR A 165 2.67 18.36 10.78
N ILE A 166 3.85 18.44 10.15
CA ILE A 166 4.99 19.19 10.69
C ILE A 166 4.65 20.69 10.83
N GLN A 167 3.85 21.24 9.90
CA GLN A 167 3.41 22.65 9.98
C GLN A 167 2.48 22.92 11.16
N SER A 168 1.81 21.92 11.72
CA SER A 168 0.98 22.07 12.91
C SER A 168 1.75 22.00 14.21
N LEU A 169 3.03 21.58 14.18
CA LEU A 169 3.88 21.56 15.37
C LEU A 169 4.39 22.97 15.73
N PRO A 170 4.39 23.33 17.03
CA PRO A 170 4.96 24.57 17.50
C PRO A 170 6.45 24.67 17.12
N TYR A 171 6.87 25.81 16.56
CA TYR A 171 8.24 26.01 16.13
C TYR A 171 9.21 26.21 17.31
N GLU A 172 8.68 26.66 18.43
CA GLU A 172 9.40 26.94 19.68
C GLU A 172 10.16 25.71 20.19
N ILE A 173 9.66 24.50 19.92
CA ILE A 173 10.34 23.24 20.29
C ILE A 173 11.70 23.12 19.56
N GLU A 174 11.73 23.52 18.29
CA GLU A 174 12.92 23.45 17.45
C GLU A 174 13.90 24.60 17.77
N GLU A 175 13.37 25.79 18.13
CA GLU A 175 14.17 26.93 18.58
C GLU A 175 14.91 26.60 19.89
N ALA A 176 14.20 26.03 20.87
CA ALA A 176 14.81 25.58 22.11
C ALA A 176 15.97 24.59 21.89
N ALA A 177 15.71 23.59 21.02
CA ALA A 177 16.73 22.61 20.66
C ALA A 177 17.94 23.22 19.91
N THR A 178 17.70 24.28 19.12
CA THR A 178 18.79 25.02 18.45
C THR A 178 19.63 25.79 19.42
N ILE A 179 19.00 26.39 20.45
CA ILE A 179 19.72 27.08 21.56
C ILE A 179 20.58 26.08 22.34
N ASP A 180 20.07 24.83 22.52
CA ASP A 180 20.80 23.72 23.15
C ASP A 180 21.92 23.14 22.24
N GLY A 181 22.17 23.74 21.07
CA GLY A 181 23.25 23.35 20.15
C GLY A 181 22.94 22.15 19.25
N CYS A 182 21.68 21.73 19.11
CA CYS A 182 21.29 20.65 18.22
C CYS A 182 21.42 21.08 16.76
N SER A 183 22.03 20.23 15.93
CA SER A 183 22.06 20.42 14.48
C SER A 183 20.69 20.14 13.85
N PHE A 184 20.44 20.65 12.64
CA PHE A 184 19.19 20.42 11.87
C PHE A 184 18.84 18.94 11.75
N THR A 185 19.81 18.09 11.45
CA THR A 185 19.60 16.64 11.36
C THR A 185 19.34 16.00 12.72
N SER A 186 19.99 16.49 13.79
CA SER A 186 19.74 16.01 15.15
C SER A 186 18.31 16.34 15.61
N ILE A 187 17.84 17.55 15.34
CA ILE A 187 16.46 17.98 15.61
C ILE A 187 15.48 17.07 14.85
N PHE A 188 15.73 16.80 13.58
CA PHE A 188 14.89 15.91 12.79
C PHE A 188 14.74 14.52 13.42
N PHE A 189 15.86 13.84 13.68
CA PHE A 189 15.79 12.45 14.16
C PHE A 189 15.39 12.31 15.62
N ARG A 190 15.83 13.24 16.50
CA ARG A 190 15.62 13.11 17.95
C ARG A 190 14.34 13.77 18.44
N ILE A 191 13.83 14.78 17.75
CA ILE A 191 12.70 15.58 18.20
C ILE A 191 11.52 15.41 17.24
N ILE A 192 11.70 15.74 15.97
CA ILE A 192 10.59 15.75 15.01
C ILE A 192 10.08 14.34 14.71
N MET A 193 10.95 13.37 14.39
CA MET A 193 10.54 12.00 14.08
C MET A 193 9.71 11.34 15.20
N PRO A 194 10.05 11.46 16.49
CA PRO A 194 9.18 11.01 17.56
C PRO A 194 7.82 11.72 17.65
N LEU A 195 7.78 13.02 17.42
CA LEU A 195 6.56 13.83 17.49
C LEU A 195 5.59 13.52 16.34
N ILE A 196 6.13 13.21 15.15
CA ILE A 196 5.31 12.90 13.96
C ILE A 196 4.94 11.41 13.83
N LYS A 197 5.20 10.57 14.84
CA LYS A 197 4.84 9.14 14.82
C LYS A 197 3.42 8.84 14.32
N PRO A 198 2.36 9.60 14.67
CA PRO A 198 1.02 9.32 14.17
C PRO A 198 0.92 9.42 12.65
N ILE A 199 1.51 10.45 12.05
CA ILE A 199 1.47 10.61 10.59
C ILE A 199 2.42 9.63 9.89
N VAL A 200 3.56 9.27 10.50
CA VAL A 200 4.46 8.22 10.00
C VAL A 200 3.73 6.88 9.90
N ALA A 201 2.91 6.53 10.89
CA ALA A 201 2.10 5.31 10.84
C ALA A 201 1.06 5.37 9.72
N THR A 202 0.44 6.52 9.47
CA THR A 202 -0.46 6.72 8.31
C THR A 202 0.28 6.49 6.99
N VAL A 203 1.45 7.11 6.82
CA VAL A 203 2.31 6.92 5.64
C VAL A 203 2.74 5.46 5.49
N ALA A 204 3.07 4.78 6.59
CA ALA A 204 3.42 3.36 6.58
C ALA A 204 2.28 2.49 6.04
N ILE A 205 1.04 2.70 6.49
CA ILE A 205 -0.13 1.93 6.03
C ILE A 205 -0.41 2.19 4.55
N LEU A 206 -0.43 3.45 4.12
CA LEU A 206 -0.65 3.81 2.73
C LEU A 206 0.43 3.23 1.82
N SER A 207 1.69 3.28 2.24
CA SER A 207 2.82 2.73 1.50
C SER A 207 2.79 1.20 1.47
N PHE A 208 2.39 0.56 2.58
CA PHE A 208 2.19 -0.89 2.64
C PHE A 208 1.13 -1.32 1.64
N GLN A 209 -0.05 -0.71 1.67
CA GLN A 209 -1.15 -1.00 0.76
C GLN A 209 -0.72 -0.82 -0.71
N GLY A 210 -0.06 0.29 -1.04
CA GLY A 210 0.40 0.58 -2.39
C GLY A 210 1.42 -0.45 -2.89
N SER A 211 2.43 -0.77 -2.09
CA SER A 211 3.50 -1.70 -2.48
C SER A 211 3.07 -3.16 -2.46
N TRP A 212 2.21 -3.56 -1.52
CA TRP A 212 1.66 -4.92 -1.45
C TRP A 212 0.79 -5.24 -2.66
N ASN A 213 -0.03 -4.28 -3.12
CA ASN A 213 -0.92 -4.43 -4.26
C ASN A 213 -0.25 -4.11 -5.61
N GLU A 214 1.03 -3.75 -5.61
CA GLU A 214 1.72 -3.40 -6.84
C GLU A 214 1.89 -4.64 -7.72
N TYR A 215 1.28 -4.58 -8.91
CA TYR A 215 1.25 -5.70 -9.86
C TYR A 215 2.11 -5.45 -11.10
N LEU A 216 1.94 -4.29 -11.74
CA LEU A 216 2.46 -4.01 -13.07
C LEU A 216 3.99 -4.06 -13.13
N LEU A 217 4.66 -3.27 -12.27
CA LEU A 217 6.12 -3.22 -12.27
C LEU A 217 6.76 -4.56 -11.82
N PRO A 218 6.33 -5.19 -10.71
CA PRO A 218 6.82 -6.52 -10.36
C PRO A 218 6.61 -7.56 -11.46
N THR A 219 5.49 -7.51 -12.20
CA THR A 219 5.25 -8.44 -13.33
C THR A 219 6.32 -8.31 -14.40
N ILE A 220 6.60 -7.06 -14.83
CA ILE A 220 7.57 -6.80 -15.91
C ILE A 220 8.99 -7.19 -15.47
N PHE A 221 9.40 -6.77 -14.28
CA PHE A 221 10.77 -6.96 -13.82
C PHE A 221 11.07 -8.38 -13.33
N THR A 222 10.07 -9.16 -12.94
CA THR A 222 10.26 -10.55 -12.52
C THR A 222 9.95 -11.57 -13.60
N GLN A 223 9.64 -11.14 -14.84
CA GLN A 223 9.33 -12.04 -15.94
C GLN A 223 10.47 -13.01 -16.24
N SER A 224 11.72 -12.53 -16.26
CA SER A 224 12.92 -13.34 -16.48
C SER A 224 13.42 -14.07 -15.22
N VAL A 225 12.89 -13.77 -14.05
CA VAL A 225 13.28 -14.35 -12.76
C VAL A 225 12.04 -14.76 -11.96
N PRO A 226 11.34 -15.83 -12.37
CA PRO A 226 10.08 -16.26 -11.72
C PRO A 226 10.20 -16.48 -10.21
N ALA A 227 11.38 -16.87 -9.75
CA ALA A 227 11.68 -17.08 -8.34
C ALA A 227 11.57 -15.81 -7.47
N GLN A 228 11.57 -14.61 -8.07
CA GLN A 228 11.41 -13.32 -7.39
C GLN A 228 10.01 -12.72 -7.54
N ARG A 229 9.06 -13.43 -8.13
CA ARG A 229 7.68 -12.94 -8.27
C ARG A 229 7.09 -12.62 -6.90
N THR A 230 6.32 -11.53 -6.85
CA THR A 230 5.48 -11.22 -5.69
C THR A 230 4.23 -12.10 -5.71
N LEU A 231 3.56 -12.21 -4.56
CA LEU A 231 2.39 -13.06 -4.40
C LEU A 231 1.28 -12.71 -5.39
N ILE A 232 0.98 -11.43 -5.56
CA ILE A 232 -0.05 -10.96 -6.49
C ILE A 232 0.30 -11.30 -7.96
N VAL A 233 1.57 -11.16 -8.34
CA VAL A 233 2.06 -11.54 -9.68
C VAL A 233 1.91 -13.05 -9.89
N GLY A 234 2.26 -13.86 -8.89
CA GLY A 234 2.13 -15.30 -8.95
C GLY A 234 0.69 -15.77 -9.08
N ILE A 235 -0.24 -15.20 -8.30
CA ILE A 235 -1.66 -15.56 -8.36
C ILE A 235 -2.26 -15.22 -9.73
N VAL A 236 -1.96 -14.05 -10.27
CA VAL A 236 -2.44 -13.67 -11.60
C VAL A 236 -1.82 -14.56 -12.70
N ALA A 237 -0.55 -14.95 -12.52
CA ALA A 237 0.14 -15.84 -13.46
C ALA A 237 -0.47 -17.25 -13.49
N LEU A 238 -1.14 -17.72 -12.44
CA LEU A 238 -1.90 -19.00 -12.47
C LEU A 238 -2.91 -19.04 -13.61
N LYS A 239 -3.55 -17.90 -13.92
CA LYS A 239 -4.53 -17.80 -15.01
C LYS A 239 -3.93 -18.01 -16.40
N SER A 240 -2.64 -17.76 -16.58
CA SER A 240 -1.94 -17.86 -17.87
C SER A 240 -1.09 -19.12 -18.03
N SER A 241 -1.05 -20.02 -17.06
CA SER A 241 -0.14 -21.18 -17.04
C SER A 241 -0.88 -22.47 -17.40
N GLY A 242 -1.08 -22.77 -18.71
CA GLY A 242 -1.46 -24.11 -19.20
C GLY A 242 -2.61 -24.78 -18.45
N GLU A 243 -2.38 -25.95 -17.86
CA GLU A 243 -3.41 -26.71 -17.11
C GLU A 243 -3.95 -25.94 -15.88
N ALA A 244 -3.17 -25.06 -15.30
CA ALA A 244 -3.59 -24.21 -14.18
C ALA A 244 -4.48 -23.04 -14.62
N ALA A 245 -4.59 -22.75 -15.93
CA ALA A 245 -5.43 -21.65 -16.43
C ALA A 245 -6.92 -21.84 -16.13
N SER A 246 -7.37 -23.06 -15.86
CA SER A 246 -8.73 -23.40 -15.45
C SER A 246 -8.93 -23.52 -13.94
N SER A 247 -7.88 -23.32 -13.13
CA SER A 247 -7.93 -23.54 -11.66
C SER A 247 -8.40 -22.28 -10.92
N TRP A 248 -9.66 -21.92 -11.11
CA TRP A 248 -10.28 -20.78 -10.43
C TRP A 248 -10.31 -20.93 -8.91
N ASN A 249 -10.46 -22.16 -8.42
CA ASN A 249 -10.44 -22.48 -7.00
C ASN A 249 -9.11 -22.08 -6.34
N LEU A 250 -7.97 -22.37 -6.98
CA LEU A 250 -6.65 -22.01 -6.47
C LEU A 250 -6.43 -20.49 -6.51
N MET A 251 -6.90 -19.83 -7.58
CA MET A 251 -6.82 -18.39 -7.71
C MET A 251 -7.65 -17.67 -6.63
N LEU A 252 -8.87 -18.15 -6.33
CA LEU A 252 -9.73 -17.58 -5.30
C LEU A 252 -9.15 -17.84 -3.89
N ALA A 253 -8.64 -19.04 -3.63
CA ALA A 253 -7.98 -19.35 -2.35
C ALA A 253 -6.70 -18.49 -2.16
N GLY A 254 -5.85 -18.41 -3.17
CA GLY A 254 -4.66 -17.55 -3.15
C GLY A 254 -5.02 -16.08 -2.98
N SER A 255 -6.03 -15.57 -3.68
CA SER A 255 -6.52 -14.20 -3.55
C SER A 255 -7.03 -13.90 -2.13
N THR A 256 -7.76 -14.85 -1.51
CA THR A 256 -8.22 -14.71 -0.13
C THR A 256 -7.04 -14.58 0.83
N LEU A 257 -6.00 -15.38 0.65
CA LEU A 257 -4.78 -15.30 1.46
C LEU A 257 -4.03 -13.98 1.27
N THR A 258 -4.05 -13.37 0.08
CA THR A 258 -3.40 -12.07 -0.15
C THR A 258 -4.06 -10.90 0.57
N VAL A 259 -5.33 -11.01 0.90
CA VAL A 259 -6.06 -9.97 1.64
C VAL A 259 -5.64 -9.93 3.11
N LEU A 260 -5.26 -11.07 3.70
CA LEU A 260 -4.94 -11.18 5.12
C LEU A 260 -3.84 -10.22 5.61
N PRO A 261 -2.67 -10.09 4.94
CA PRO A 261 -1.63 -9.16 5.39
C PRO A 261 -2.09 -7.70 5.38
N ILE A 262 -2.93 -7.30 4.41
CA ILE A 262 -3.49 -5.94 4.36
C ILE A 262 -4.42 -5.70 5.54
N LEU A 263 -5.30 -6.66 5.85
CA LEU A 263 -6.21 -6.56 6.98
C LEU A 263 -5.44 -6.49 8.30
N ILE A 264 -4.39 -7.31 8.47
CA ILE A 264 -3.52 -7.29 9.65
C ILE A 264 -2.84 -5.93 9.78
N ALA A 265 -2.22 -5.43 8.70
CA ALA A 265 -1.57 -4.13 8.69
C ALA A 265 -2.54 -3.00 9.05
N TYR A 266 -3.77 -3.04 8.52
CA TYR A 266 -4.82 -2.08 8.84
C TYR A 266 -5.26 -2.19 10.31
N MET A 267 -5.52 -3.39 10.83
CA MET A 267 -5.93 -3.60 12.23
C MET A 267 -4.90 -3.06 13.22
N ILE A 268 -3.61 -3.28 12.95
CA ILE A 268 -2.51 -2.77 13.78
C ILE A 268 -2.44 -1.23 13.71
N GLY A 269 -2.60 -0.69 12.51
CA GLY A 269 -2.36 0.73 12.23
C GLY A 269 -3.58 1.65 12.36
N ASN A 270 -4.80 1.11 12.41
CA ASN A 270 -6.06 1.86 12.35
C ASN A 270 -6.15 3.01 13.38
N ARG A 271 -5.73 2.77 14.62
CA ARG A 271 -5.75 3.79 15.69
C ARG A 271 -4.88 5.02 15.34
N TYR A 272 -3.77 4.81 14.63
CA TYR A 272 -2.87 5.90 14.22
C TYR A 272 -3.36 6.59 12.95
N PHE A 273 -3.99 5.82 12.04
CA PHE A 273 -4.55 6.32 10.79
C PHE A 273 -5.62 7.40 11.03
N ILE A 274 -6.56 7.14 11.95
CA ILE A 274 -7.64 8.09 12.30
C ILE A 274 -7.04 9.36 12.91
N SER A 275 -6.09 9.25 13.84
CA SER A 275 -5.46 10.42 14.48
C SER A 275 -4.60 11.24 13.51
N GLY A 276 -3.89 10.58 12.60
CA GLY A 276 -3.04 11.25 11.61
C GLY A 276 -3.83 12.05 10.57
N LEU A 277 -4.96 11.52 10.09
CA LEU A 277 -5.83 12.22 9.14
C LEU A 277 -6.60 13.37 9.81
N ALA A 278 -7.11 13.16 11.03
CA ALA A 278 -7.88 14.17 11.74
C ALA A 278 -7.04 15.42 12.04
N SER A 279 -5.78 15.28 12.43
CA SER A 279 -4.88 16.41 12.71
C SER A 279 -4.48 17.18 11.44
N GLY A 280 -4.51 16.57 10.26
CA GLY A 280 -4.30 17.24 8.98
C GLY A 280 -5.52 17.95 8.42
N ALA A 281 -6.73 17.55 8.84
CA ALA A 281 -8.01 18.08 8.35
C ALA A 281 -8.57 19.24 9.20
N VAL A 282 -8.12 19.41 10.44
CA VAL A 282 -8.56 20.51 11.32
C VAL A 282 -7.74 21.76 11.04
N LYS A 283 -7.93 22.37 9.88
CA LYS A 283 -7.66 23.77 9.55
C LYS A 283 -8.93 24.34 8.92
N GLY A 284 -9.84 24.70 9.77
CA GLY A 284 -11.04 25.48 9.46
C GLY A 284 -11.41 26.25 10.68
#